data_2e1623c51c01f0b8fb3a13c113b950f2
#
_entry.id   2e1623c51c01f0b8fb3a13c113b950f2
#
_cell.length_a   1.000
_cell.length_b   1.000
_cell.length_c   1.000
_cell.angle_alpha   90.00
_cell.angle_beta   90.00
_cell.angle_gamma   90.00
#
_symmetry.space_group_name_H-M   'P 1'
#
loop_
_entity.id
_entity.type
_entity.pdbx_description
1 polymer ?
#
loop_
_entity_poly.entity_id
_entity_poly.type
_entity_poly.pdbx_seq_one_letter_code
_entity_poly.pdbx_strand_id
1 'polypeptide(L)'
;MTKYLKSLNSSILVFIALFISVLFSNRITAQERVISTGVPFLLITPDARAAGMGEQGVATSVDAFSQQWNPSKYVFSESKSGFGVSYTPYLSKLVNDIFLANITYFNKNTDRSAWAASLKYFSLGDIVLNDLVAGSIIQQGVERPNELTLDFSYSLLLNTKFSMAVAARFIRSDLKISSDIDASSANTLGVDIAGFYKSDLFDFQNNKARLRLGFNISNIGPRLKYDEGGQKNFIPTNLRIGSGLNVHLDSNNKISFNLEFNKLLVPSPIAVFDENTGEILSYQQPDISFLSGIPESFNDAPDGLSEELKEITWGLGTEYNFQDSFALRGGYFNESLEKGSRRYFTLGAGFSLNFASIDISYLFSTSKVRNPLENTLRFSITFDLEGSEDAQMDD
;
A
#
# COMPACT_ATOMS: atom_id res chain seq x y z
N MET A 1 -43.32 32.85 -24.78
CA MET A 1 -41.91 32.35 -24.68
C MET A 1 -41.17 32.83 -23.41
N THR A 2 -41.38 34.04 -22.94
CA THR A 2 -40.71 34.62 -21.75
C THR A 2 -41.14 34.04 -20.37
N LYS A 3 -42.32 33.42 -20.24
CA LYS A 3 -42.79 32.82 -18.98
C LYS A 3 -42.14 31.47 -18.68
N TYR A 4 -41.79 30.69 -19.70
CA TYR A 4 -41.13 29.38 -19.49
C TYR A 4 -39.64 29.50 -19.10
N LEU A 5 -38.97 30.52 -19.58
CA LEU A 5 -37.55 30.79 -19.20
C LEU A 5 -37.42 31.24 -17.73
N LYS A 6 -38.40 31.97 -17.17
CA LYS A 6 -38.40 32.36 -15.76
C LYS A 6 -38.67 31.17 -14.81
N SER A 7 -39.49 30.21 -15.22
CA SER A 7 -39.79 29.02 -14.43
C SER A 7 -38.60 28.03 -14.40
N LEU A 8 -37.86 27.92 -15.51
CA LEU A 8 -36.68 27.07 -15.61
C LEU A 8 -35.55 27.59 -14.72
N ASN A 9 -35.34 28.90 -14.67
CA ASN A 9 -34.31 29.51 -13.80
C ASN A 9 -34.62 29.36 -12.32
N SER A 10 -35.90 29.42 -11.89
CA SER A 10 -36.21 29.23 -10.48
C SER A 10 -36.03 27.78 -10.02
N SER A 11 -36.36 26.81 -10.86
CA SER A 11 -36.13 25.38 -10.54
C SER A 11 -34.66 25.03 -10.46
N ILE A 12 -33.81 25.57 -11.34
CA ILE A 12 -32.36 25.40 -11.30
C ILE A 12 -31.79 26.07 -10.04
N LEU A 13 -32.25 27.25 -9.68
CA LEU A 13 -31.83 27.94 -8.44
C LEU A 13 -32.23 27.18 -7.18
N VAL A 14 -33.41 26.56 -7.15
CA VAL A 14 -33.84 25.69 -6.04
C VAL A 14 -32.99 24.43 -5.97
N PHE A 15 -32.65 23.80 -7.11
CA PHE A 15 -31.75 22.64 -7.14
C PHE A 15 -30.32 23.01 -6.69
N ILE A 16 -29.81 24.16 -7.11
CA ILE A 16 -28.51 24.65 -6.68
C ILE A 16 -28.51 24.98 -5.18
N ALA A 17 -29.56 25.61 -4.66
CA ALA A 17 -29.72 25.91 -3.24
C ALA A 17 -29.84 24.65 -2.39
N LEU A 18 -30.58 23.62 -2.87
CA LEU A 18 -30.67 22.31 -2.23
C LEU A 18 -29.31 21.59 -2.26
N PHE A 19 -28.59 21.64 -3.35
CA PHE A 19 -27.26 21.06 -3.49
C PHE A 19 -26.25 21.76 -2.55
N ILE A 20 -26.30 23.08 -2.44
CA ILE A 20 -25.49 23.86 -1.52
C ILE A 20 -25.85 23.57 -0.06
N SER A 21 -27.14 23.41 0.28
CA SER A 21 -27.57 23.08 1.66
C SER A 21 -27.10 21.69 2.11
N VAL A 22 -27.00 20.71 1.20
CA VAL A 22 -26.41 19.40 1.47
C VAL A 22 -24.90 19.49 1.73
N LEU A 23 -24.20 20.45 1.07
CA LEU A 23 -22.77 20.68 1.28
C LEU A 23 -22.46 21.37 2.63
N PHE A 24 -23.41 22.07 3.23
CA PHE A 24 -23.27 22.76 4.51
C PHE A 24 -23.91 21.99 5.70
N SER A 25 -24.28 20.74 5.52
CA SER A 25 -24.66 19.89 6.65
C SER A 25 -23.50 19.84 7.64
N ASN A 26 -23.65 20.49 8.79
CA ASN A 26 -22.68 20.41 9.89
C ASN A 26 -22.57 18.93 10.27
N ARG A 27 -21.49 18.30 9.86
CA ARG A 27 -21.16 16.95 10.31
C ARG A 27 -20.85 17.08 11.79
N ILE A 28 -21.69 16.50 12.62
CA ILE A 28 -21.29 16.13 13.98
C ILE A 28 -20.03 15.30 13.78
N THR A 29 -18.89 15.79 14.24
CA THR A 29 -17.62 15.05 14.20
C THR A 29 -17.80 13.87 15.16
N ALA A 30 -18.28 12.75 14.63
CA ALA A 30 -18.12 11.48 15.30
C ALA A 30 -16.61 11.28 15.48
N GLN A 31 -16.21 10.86 16.66
CA GLN A 31 -14.82 10.66 17.02
C GLN A 31 -14.21 9.67 16.02
N GLU A 32 -13.09 10.06 15.39
CA GLU A 32 -12.43 9.27 14.34
C GLU A 32 -12.05 7.88 14.88
N ARG A 33 -12.68 6.84 14.34
CA ARG A 33 -12.35 5.44 14.64
C ARG A 33 -11.37 4.93 13.59
N VAL A 34 -10.10 5.21 13.79
CA VAL A 34 -9.06 4.69 12.92
C VAL A 34 -8.75 3.26 13.31
N ILE A 35 -8.76 2.35 12.34
CA ILE A 35 -8.36 0.96 12.55
C ILE A 35 -6.86 0.93 12.83
N SER A 36 -6.49 0.51 14.03
CA SER A 36 -5.10 0.33 14.44
C SER A 36 -4.70 -1.14 14.32
N THR A 37 -3.46 -1.37 13.86
CA THR A 37 -2.91 -2.73 13.72
C THR A 37 -1.53 -2.80 14.33
N GLY A 38 -1.09 -4.00 14.72
CA GLY A 38 0.32 -4.26 14.93
C GLY A 38 1.08 -4.21 13.61
N VAL A 39 2.38 -4.00 13.66
CA VAL A 39 3.32 -4.00 12.51
C VAL A 39 2.83 -3.20 11.28
N PRO A 40 2.41 -1.93 11.45
CA PRO A 40 1.84 -1.13 10.37
C PRO A 40 2.83 -0.84 9.23
N PHE A 41 4.13 -1.03 9.44
CA PHE A 41 5.17 -0.88 8.41
C PHE A 41 4.96 -1.79 7.20
N LEU A 42 4.19 -2.87 7.35
CA LEU A 42 3.82 -3.78 6.26
C LEU A 42 3.02 -3.07 5.16
N LEU A 43 2.32 -1.99 5.51
CA LEU A 43 1.51 -1.19 4.58
C LEU A 43 2.31 -0.08 3.88
N ILE A 44 3.55 0.19 4.31
CA ILE A 44 4.38 1.22 3.68
C ILE A 44 4.84 0.73 2.30
N THR A 45 4.59 1.53 1.28
CA THR A 45 5.02 1.28 -0.10
C THR A 45 6.55 1.25 -0.19
N PRO A 46 7.15 0.12 -0.59
CA PRO A 46 8.60 -0.01 -0.55
C PRO A 46 9.31 0.60 -1.76
N ASP A 47 8.69 0.58 -2.93
CA ASP A 47 9.33 0.92 -4.20
C ASP A 47 8.91 2.28 -4.78
N ALA A 48 9.83 2.94 -5.47
CA ALA A 48 9.63 4.25 -6.04
C ALA A 48 8.68 4.24 -7.25
N ARG A 49 8.62 3.15 -8.02
CA ARG A 49 7.73 3.03 -9.17
C ARG A 49 6.27 3.09 -8.75
N ALA A 50 5.84 2.21 -7.86
CA ALA A 50 4.46 2.18 -7.35
C ALA A 50 4.13 3.46 -6.57
N ALA A 51 5.09 3.96 -5.77
CA ALA A 51 4.95 5.21 -5.04
C ALA A 51 4.71 6.41 -5.97
N GLY A 52 5.35 6.45 -7.13
CA GLY A 52 5.14 7.49 -8.15
C GLY A 52 3.77 7.45 -8.84
N MET A 53 3.04 6.34 -8.70
CA MET A 53 1.72 6.12 -9.28
C MET A 53 0.57 6.12 -8.25
N GLY A 54 0.70 6.81 -7.12
CA GLY A 54 -0.34 6.83 -6.08
C GLY A 54 -0.43 5.54 -5.28
N GLU A 55 0.70 4.88 -5.06
CA GLU A 55 0.84 3.65 -4.26
C GLU A 55 0.05 2.46 -4.80
N GLN A 56 0.20 2.17 -6.10
CA GLN A 56 -0.49 1.10 -6.79
C GLN A 56 0.47 0.06 -7.33
N GLY A 57 0.10 -1.21 -7.20
CA GLY A 57 0.94 -2.29 -7.64
C GLY A 57 0.22 -3.60 -7.97
N VAL A 58 -1.03 -3.79 -7.50
CA VAL A 58 -1.73 -5.07 -7.61
C VAL A 58 -2.04 -5.47 -9.05
N ALA A 59 -2.28 -4.49 -9.94
CA ALA A 59 -2.60 -4.70 -11.35
C ALA A 59 -1.65 -3.98 -12.33
N THR A 60 -0.56 -3.39 -11.86
CA THR A 60 0.50 -2.83 -12.71
C THR A 60 1.22 -3.93 -13.49
N SER A 61 2.00 -3.57 -14.52
CA SER A 61 2.91 -4.52 -15.17
C SER A 61 3.89 -5.12 -14.14
N VAL A 62 4.37 -6.33 -14.43
CA VAL A 62 5.33 -7.02 -13.58
C VAL A 62 6.64 -6.21 -13.47
N ASP A 63 7.24 -6.26 -12.30
CA ASP A 63 8.56 -5.73 -11.98
C ASP A 63 9.20 -6.52 -10.83
N ALA A 64 10.44 -6.21 -10.46
CA ALA A 64 11.14 -6.89 -9.37
C ALA A 64 10.43 -6.74 -8.01
N PHE A 65 9.66 -5.66 -7.78
CA PHE A 65 8.96 -5.41 -6.52
C PHE A 65 7.54 -6.00 -6.46
N SER A 66 7.13 -6.79 -7.46
CA SER A 66 5.82 -7.45 -7.50
C SER A 66 5.54 -8.33 -6.28
N GLN A 67 6.57 -8.79 -5.56
CA GLN A 67 6.45 -9.54 -4.30
C GLN A 67 5.60 -8.81 -3.25
N GLN A 68 5.69 -7.50 -3.17
CA GLN A 68 4.99 -6.69 -2.17
C GLN A 68 3.55 -6.36 -2.56
N TRP A 69 3.23 -6.48 -3.85
CA TRP A 69 1.96 -6.06 -4.41
C TRP A 69 1.09 -7.22 -4.86
N ASN A 70 1.66 -8.07 -5.71
CA ASN A 70 0.98 -9.22 -6.29
C ASN A 70 2.03 -10.17 -6.89
N PRO A 71 2.50 -11.17 -6.17
CA PRO A 71 3.53 -12.08 -6.65
C PRO A 71 3.07 -12.95 -7.83
N SER A 72 1.76 -13.08 -8.07
CA SER A 72 1.27 -13.86 -9.21
C SER A 72 1.64 -13.26 -10.58
N LYS A 73 2.12 -12.00 -10.61
CA LYS A 73 2.60 -11.35 -11.82
C LYS A 73 3.90 -11.95 -12.37
N TYR A 74 4.75 -12.55 -11.53
CA TYR A 74 6.09 -12.99 -11.94
C TYR A 74 6.11 -14.00 -13.08
N VAL A 75 5.10 -14.86 -13.22
CA VAL A 75 5.01 -15.80 -14.35
C VAL A 75 4.85 -15.11 -15.71
N PHE A 76 4.43 -13.83 -15.71
CA PHE A 76 4.31 -13.00 -16.91
C PHE A 76 5.54 -12.13 -17.15
N SER A 77 6.60 -12.29 -16.37
CA SER A 77 7.86 -11.57 -16.59
C SER A 77 8.48 -11.98 -17.92
N GLU A 78 9.01 -10.98 -18.64
CA GLU A 78 9.82 -11.18 -19.83
C GLU A 78 11.25 -11.59 -19.43
N SER A 79 11.77 -11.08 -18.32
CA SER A 79 13.04 -11.48 -17.74
C SER A 79 12.89 -12.80 -16.99
N LYS A 80 13.89 -13.68 -17.12
CA LYS A 80 13.92 -14.96 -16.41
C LYS A 80 14.15 -14.78 -14.91
N SER A 81 14.97 -13.80 -14.53
CA SER A 81 15.20 -13.45 -13.14
C SER A 81 15.48 -11.95 -12.99
N GLY A 82 15.22 -11.43 -11.82
CA GLY A 82 15.47 -10.03 -11.52
C GLY A 82 15.67 -9.80 -10.03
N PHE A 83 16.31 -8.68 -9.74
CA PHE A 83 16.66 -8.25 -8.40
C PHE A 83 16.31 -6.78 -8.24
N GLY A 84 15.73 -6.41 -7.09
CA GLY A 84 15.37 -5.04 -6.78
C GLY A 84 15.83 -4.63 -5.39
N VAL A 85 16.33 -3.40 -5.28
CA VAL A 85 16.64 -2.75 -4.01
C VAL A 85 15.91 -1.41 -3.94
N SER A 86 15.31 -1.10 -2.82
CA SER A 86 14.68 0.20 -2.61
C SER A 86 14.99 0.77 -1.24
N TYR A 87 14.96 2.10 -1.17
CA TYR A 87 15.16 2.88 0.03
C TYR A 87 14.13 3.99 0.11
N THR A 88 13.37 4.01 1.20
CA THR A 88 12.32 5.00 1.48
C THR A 88 12.60 5.65 2.82
N PRO A 89 13.12 6.88 2.85
CA PRO A 89 13.20 7.67 4.08
C PRO A 89 11.79 7.86 4.66
N TYR A 90 11.69 7.86 5.98
CA TYR A 90 10.42 8.02 6.68
C TYR A 90 10.60 9.13 7.72
N LEU A 91 9.60 10.02 7.88
CA LEU A 91 9.69 11.20 8.77
C LEU A 91 10.94 12.05 8.54
N SER A 92 11.49 12.11 7.34
CA SER A 92 12.79 12.71 7.00
C SER A 92 12.92 14.21 7.36
N LYS A 93 11.80 14.91 7.61
CA LYS A 93 11.82 16.29 8.15
C LYS A 93 12.09 16.38 9.65
N LEU A 94 11.94 15.30 10.39
CA LEU A 94 12.11 15.25 11.84
C LEU A 94 13.43 14.56 12.20
N VAL A 95 13.73 13.45 11.56
CA VAL A 95 14.89 12.61 11.83
C VAL A 95 15.41 12.00 10.53
N ASN A 96 16.70 11.61 10.51
CA ASN A 96 17.33 11.10 9.28
C ASN A 96 17.61 9.60 9.32
N ASP A 97 17.29 8.93 10.41
CA ASP A 97 17.63 7.54 10.72
C ASP A 97 16.42 6.59 10.71
N ILE A 98 15.22 7.12 10.43
CA ILE A 98 14.02 6.31 10.19
C ILE A 98 13.88 6.06 8.69
N PHE A 99 13.86 4.79 8.29
CA PHE A 99 13.77 4.40 6.88
C PHE A 99 13.22 2.98 6.70
N LEU A 100 12.66 2.74 5.54
CA LEU A 100 12.33 1.42 5.03
C LEU A 100 13.31 1.05 3.91
N ALA A 101 13.98 -0.09 4.05
CA ALA A 101 14.76 -0.72 3.00
C ALA A 101 14.07 -2.02 2.57
N ASN A 102 14.13 -2.32 1.28
CA ASN A 102 13.59 -3.57 0.75
C ASN A 102 14.51 -4.14 -0.32
N ILE A 103 14.69 -5.45 -0.28
CA ILE A 103 15.43 -6.23 -1.27
C ILE A 103 14.50 -7.34 -1.75
N THR A 104 14.40 -7.51 -3.06
CA THR A 104 13.57 -8.55 -3.67
C THR A 104 14.34 -9.25 -4.77
N TYR A 105 14.18 -10.55 -4.85
CA TYR A 105 14.67 -11.39 -5.95
C TYR A 105 13.55 -12.28 -6.46
N PHE A 106 13.43 -12.41 -7.77
CA PHE A 106 12.53 -13.40 -8.39
C PHE A 106 13.24 -14.23 -9.44
N ASN A 107 12.73 -15.43 -9.66
CA ASN A 107 13.16 -16.31 -10.73
C ASN A 107 11.96 -17.03 -11.34
N LYS A 108 11.86 -16.96 -12.66
CA LYS A 108 10.91 -17.71 -13.46
C LYS A 108 11.51 -19.09 -13.75
N ASN A 109 11.07 -20.08 -12.99
CA ASN A 109 11.63 -21.41 -13.02
C ASN A 109 11.24 -22.18 -14.31
N THR A 110 10.02 -21.95 -14.79
CA THR A 110 9.48 -22.48 -16.04
C THR A 110 8.57 -21.43 -16.68
N ASP A 111 8.09 -21.66 -17.90
CA ASP A 111 7.08 -20.78 -18.55
C ASP A 111 5.78 -20.66 -17.76
N ARG A 112 5.54 -21.57 -16.82
CA ARG A 112 4.32 -21.60 -16.02
C ARG A 112 4.50 -21.34 -14.53
N SER A 113 5.73 -21.22 -14.05
CA SER A 113 5.97 -21.08 -12.62
C SER A 113 7.14 -20.12 -12.33
N ALA A 114 6.98 -19.35 -11.29
CA ALA A 114 8.03 -18.49 -10.76
C ALA A 114 8.01 -18.52 -9.23
N TRP A 115 9.15 -18.23 -8.61
CA TRP A 115 9.26 -18.00 -7.19
C TRP A 115 9.96 -16.66 -6.93
N ALA A 116 9.71 -16.09 -5.77
CA ALA A 116 10.39 -14.90 -5.35
C ALA A 116 10.63 -14.91 -3.83
N ALA A 117 11.64 -14.16 -3.42
CA ALA A 117 11.94 -13.93 -2.01
C ALA A 117 12.24 -12.44 -1.80
N SER A 118 11.86 -11.92 -0.64
CA SER A 118 12.19 -10.55 -0.26
C SER A 118 12.52 -10.41 1.21
N LEU A 119 13.30 -9.38 1.50
CA LEU A 119 13.59 -8.91 2.85
C LEU A 119 13.21 -7.44 2.92
N LYS A 120 12.34 -7.08 3.88
CA LYS A 120 11.98 -5.71 4.20
C LYS A 120 12.48 -5.40 5.61
N TYR A 121 13.16 -4.29 5.78
CA TYR A 121 13.68 -3.82 7.06
C TYR A 121 13.23 -2.38 7.30
N PHE A 122 12.61 -2.15 8.45
CA PHE A 122 12.16 -0.83 8.89
C PHE A 122 12.93 -0.43 10.15
N SER A 123 13.75 0.61 10.04
CA SER A 123 14.42 1.25 11.17
C SER A 123 13.52 2.33 11.73
N LEU A 124 13.34 2.33 13.05
CA LEU A 124 12.64 3.42 13.75
C LEU A 124 13.60 4.48 14.33
N GLY A 125 14.89 4.40 13.94
CA GLY A 125 15.92 5.34 14.37
C GLY A 125 16.55 5.02 15.71
N ASP A 126 17.45 5.88 16.15
CA ASP A 126 18.20 5.76 17.39
C ASP A 126 17.45 6.48 18.53
N ILE A 127 17.10 5.77 19.59
CA ILE A 127 16.50 6.33 20.81
C ILE A 127 17.58 6.45 21.87
N VAL A 128 17.95 7.69 22.19
CA VAL A 128 18.95 7.97 23.25
C VAL A 128 18.27 7.94 24.60
N LEU A 129 18.66 7.00 25.45
CA LEU A 129 18.21 6.88 26.83
C LEU A 129 19.05 7.78 27.73
N ASN A 130 18.39 8.73 28.39
CA ASN A 130 19.02 9.64 29.32
C ASN A 130 18.43 9.44 30.71
N ASP A 131 19.29 9.49 31.74
CA ASP A 131 18.88 9.45 33.12
C ASP A 131 19.32 10.73 33.85
N LEU A 132 18.56 11.13 34.88
CA LEU A 132 18.87 12.28 35.70
C LEU A 132 19.57 11.84 36.99
N VAL A 133 20.90 11.88 37.00
CA VAL A 133 21.70 11.50 38.19
C VAL A 133 22.30 12.73 38.83
N ALA A 134 21.95 13.00 40.09
CA ALA A 134 22.43 14.12 40.87
C ALA A 134 22.25 15.50 40.16
N GLY A 135 21.17 15.71 39.42
CA GLY A 135 20.88 16.95 38.70
C GLY A 135 21.57 17.08 37.33
N SER A 136 22.32 16.07 36.91
CA SER A 136 22.97 16.03 35.59
C SER A 136 22.34 14.98 34.69
N ILE A 137 22.17 15.30 33.43
CA ILE A 137 21.68 14.33 32.44
C ILE A 137 22.86 13.45 32.03
N ILE A 138 22.73 12.15 32.24
CA ILE A 138 23.71 11.14 31.85
C ILE A 138 23.09 10.22 30.82
N GLN A 139 23.74 10.08 29.66
CA GLN A 139 23.33 9.10 28.64
C GLN A 139 23.62 7.69 29.13
N GLN A 140 22.58 6.86 29.22
CA GLN A 140 22.65 5.45 29.65
C GLN A 140 22.88 4.49 28.48
N GLY A 141 22.38 4.83 27.29
CA GLY A 141 22.50 3.97 26.13
C GLY A 141 21.80 4.50 24.90
N VAL A 142 21.87 3.71 23.84
CA VAL A 142 21.13 3.95 22.57
C VAL A 142 20.41 2.66 22.20
N GLU A 143 19.10 2.73 22.07
CA GLU A 143 18.23 1.66 21.60
C GLU A 143 17.91 1.85 20.13
N ARG A 144 17.69 0.75 19.38
CA ARG A 144 17.43 0.76 17.94
C ARG A 144 16.23 -0.10 17.60
N PRO A 145 15.00 0.34 17.89
CA PRO A 145 13.81 -0.39 17.54
C PRO A 145 13.76 -0.63 16.03
N ASN A 146 13.35 -1.82 15.64
CA ASN A 146 13.27 -2.18 14.24
C ASN A 146 12.23 -3.26 13.98
N GLU A 147 11.80 -3.32 12.72
CA GLU A 147 10.88 -4.34 12.24
C GLU A 147 11.42 -4.96 10.95
N LEU A 148 11.16 -6.24 10.75
CA LEU A 148 11.72 -7.01 9.64
C LEU A 148 10.70 -8.02 9.12
N THR A 149 10.66 -8.21 7.79
CA THR A 149 9.99 -9.36 7.18
C THR A 149 10.92 -10.14 6.26
N LEU A 150 10.68 -11.45 6.24
CA LEU A 150 11.20 -12.36 5.22
C LEU A 150 10.01 -12.97 4.50
N ASP A 151 9.95 -12.80 3.19
CA ASP A 151 8.86 -13.28 2.36
C ASP A 151 9.38 -14.29 1.35
N PHE A 152 8.58 -15.33 1.09
CA PHE A 152 8.79 -16.27 0.01
C PHE A 152 7.47 -16.52 -0.69
N SER A 153 7.45 -16.46 -2.02
CA SER A 153 6.26 -16.72 -2.82
C SER A 153 6.51 -17.72 -3.93
N TYR A 154 5.43 -18.40 -4.29
CA TYR A 154 5.39 -19.25 -5.46
C TYR A 154 4.15 -18.91 -6.29
N SER A 155 4.35 -18.68 -7.58
CA SER A 155 3.32 -18.31 -8.54
C SER A 155 3.20 -19.34 -9.65
N LEU A 156 1.96 -19.60 -10.08
CA LEU A 156 1.62 -20.57 -11.10
C LEU A 156 0.66 -19.98 -12.12
N LEU A 157 0.99 -20.14 -13.41
CA LEU A 157 0.14 -19.83 -14.53
C LEU A 157 -0.92 -20.93 -14.69
N LEU A 158 -2.18 -20.64 -14.36
CA LEU A 158 -3.29 -21.59 -14.44
C LEU A 158 -3.77 -21.77 -15.87
N ASN A 159 -3.79 -20.66 -16.63
CA ASN A 159 -4.02 -20.67 -18.08
C ASN A 159 -3.24 -19.50 -18.71
N THR A 160 -3.27 -19.35 -20.03
CA THR A 160 -2.48 -18.35 -20.77
C THR A 160 -2.66 -16.89 -20.30
N LYS A 161 -3.75 -16.60 -19.58
CA LYS A 161 -4.15 -15.23 -19.17
C LYS A 161 -4.26 -15.03 -17.67
N PHE A 162 -4.30 -16.11 -16.88
CA PHE A 162 -4.57 -16.04 -15.45
C PHE A 162 -3.57 -16.83 -14.63
N SER A 163 -3.02 -16.20 -13.63
CA SER A 163 -2.11 -16.78 -12.65
C SER A 163 -2.59 -16.58 -11.23
N MET A 164 -2.11 -17.42 -10.33
CA MET A 164 -2.26 -17.27 -8.89
C MET A 164 -0.92 -17.46 -8.19
N ALA A 165 -0.82 -16.92 -6.99
CA ALA A 165 0.34 -17.10 -6.12
C ALA A 165 -0.07 -17.21 -4.66
N VAL A 166 0.78 -17.90 -3.90
CA VAL A 166 0.75 -17.92 -2.44
C VAL A 166 2.11 -17.43 -1.96
N ALA A 167 2.11 -16.56 -0.94
CA ALA A 167 3.32 -16.16 -0.26
C ALA A 167 3.23 -16.49 1.22
N ALA A 168 4.37 -16.88 1.80
CA ALA A 168 4.56 -17.02 3.25
C ALA A 168 5.46 -15.88 3.71
N ARG A 169 5.12 -15.29 4.86
CA ARG A 169 5.83 -14.16 5.44
C ARG A 169 6.15 -14.44 6.89
N PHE A 170 7.42 -14.34 7.27
CA PHE A 170 7.84 -14.22 8.63
C PHE A 170 7.94 -12.74 9.01
N ILE A 171 7.40 -12.36 10.16
CA ILE A 171 7.34 -10.98 10.65
C ILE A 171 7.99 -10.96 12.02
N ARG A 172 8.96 -10.06 12.23
CA ARG A 172 9.55 -9.72 13.50
C ARG A 172 9.40 -8.23 13.75
N SER A 173 8.89 -7.88 14.94
CA SER A 173 8.81 -6.50 15.42
C SER A 173 9.55 -6.44 16.75
N ASP A 174 10.65 -5.69 16.79
CA ASP A 174 11.47 -5.46 17.96
C ASP A 174 11.42 -3.99 18.35
N LEU A 175 10.35 -3.63 19.05
CA LEU A 175 10.08 -2.28 19.54
C LEU A 175 10.50 -2.12 21.00
N LYS A 176 11.24 -3.07 21.52
CA LYS A 176 11.67 -3.11 22.93
C LYS A 176 12.55 -1.91 23.24
N ILE A 177 12.25 -1.25 24.35
CA ILE A 177 13.08 -0.21 24.97
C ILE A 177 13.44 -0.71 26.39
N SER A 178 14.72 -0.64 26.78
CA SER A 178 15.20 -1.20 28.06
C SER A 178 14.57 -0.56 29.31
N SER A 179 13.94 0.60 29.16
CA SER A 179 13.17 1.23 30.24
C SER A 179 11.82 0.56 30.50
N ASP A 180 11.33 -0.26 29.58
CA ASP A 180 10.09 -1.02 29.71
C ASP A 180 10.41 -2.51 29.93
N ILE A 181 10.28 -2.94 31.18
CA ILE A 181 10.67 -4.30 31.64
C ILE A 181 9.75 -5.36 31.03
N ASP A 182 8.50 -5.02 30.74
CA ASP A 182 7.48 -5.92 30.23
C ASP A 182 7.47 -6.03 28.70
N ALA A 183 8.16 -5.10 28.02
CA ALA A 183 8.24 -5.09 26.57
C ALA A 183 9.05 -6.27 26.03
N SER A 184 8.51 -6.93 25.02
CA SER A 184 9.15 -8.05 24.32
C SER A 184 9.09 -7.87 22.81
N SER A 185 10.06 -8.47 22.11
CA SER A 185 9.96 -8.58 20.65
C SER A 185 8.85 -9.53 20.26
N ALA A 186 8.04 -9.13 19.29
CA ALA A 186 6.94 -9.93 18.77
C ALA A 186 7.32 -10.60 17.45
N ASN A 187 6.91 -11.86 17.28
CA ASN A 187 7.10 -12.61 16.04
C ASN A 187 5.77 -13.23 15.62
N THR A 188 5.50 -13.26 14.33
CA THR A 188 4.31 -13.92 13.78
C THR A 188 4.57 -14.36 12.34
N LEU A 189 3.59 -15.07 11.78
CA LEU A 189 3.60 -15.51 10.38
C LEU A 189 2.41 -14.90 9.67
N GLY A 190 2.57 -14.62 8.38
CA GLY A 190 1.51 -14.21 7.50
C GLY A 190 1.48 -15.04 6.23
N VAL A 191 0.34 -15.12 5.60
CA VAL A 191 0.15 -15.74 4.29
C VAL A 191 -0.53 -14.74 3.38
N ASP A 192 -0.09 -14.65 2.13
CA ASP A 192 -0.74 -13.86 1.09
C ASP A 192 -1.31 -14.80 0.01
N ILE A 193 -2.47 -14.44 -0.54
CA ILE A 193 -3.10 -15.10 -1.68
C ILE A 193 -3.36 -14.05 -2.74
N ALA A 194 -2.80 -14.27 -3.93
CA ALA A 194 -2.86 -13.31 -5.01
C ALA A 194 -3.30 -13.94 -6.33
N GLY A 195 -3.93 -13.14 -7.19
CA GLY A 195 -4.28 -13.53 -8.53
C GLY A 195 -4.11 -12.38 -9.51
N PHE A 196 -3.76 -12.73 -10.75
CA PHE A 196 -3.52 -11.76 -11.81
C PHE A 196 -4.03 -12.26 -13.15
N TYR A 197 -4.75 -11.39 -13.85
CA TYR A 197 -5.24 -11.60 -15.19
C TYR A 197 -4.58 -10.61 -16.15
N LYS A 198 -4.11 -11.11 -17.29
CA LYS A 198 -3.51 -10.34 -18.38
C LYS A 198 -4.21 -10.73 -19.68
N SER A 199 -4.95 -9.79 -20.30
CA SER A 199 -5.63 -10.05 -21.58
C SER A 199 -4.65 -10.19 -22.73
N ASP A 200 -5.10 -10.74 -23.84
CA ASP A 200 -4.43 -10.53 -25.12
C ASP A 200 -4.50 -9.05 -25.50
N LEU A 201 -3.72 -8.67 -26.50
CA LEU A 201 -3.86 -7.36 -27.13
C LEU A 201 -5.18 -7.30 -27.89
N PHE A 202 -5.91 -6.22 -27.71
CA PHE A 202 -7.17 -5.93 -28.40
C PHE A 202 -7.14 -4.54 -29.01
N ASP A 203 -7.99 -4.31 -29.99
CA ASP A 203 -8.13 -2.99 -30.61
C ASP A 203 -8.89 -2.05 -29.68
N PHE A 204 -8.27 -0.91 -29.36
CA PHE A 204 -8.84 0.16 -28.56
C PHE A 204 -8.71 1.46 -29.33
N GLN A 205 -9.82 1.93 -29.92
CA GLN A 205 -9.81 3.03 -30.89
C GLN A 205 -8.82 2.71 -32.05
N ASN A 206 -7.79 3.52 -32.22
CA ASN A 206 -6.77 3.36 -33.26
C ASN A 206 -5.48 2.69 -32.77
N ASN A 207 -5.48 2.19 -31.53
CA ASN A 207 -4.31 1.66 -30.85
C ASN A 207 -4.53 0.21 -30.41
N LYS A 208 -3.46 -0.48 -30.06
CA LYS A 208 -3.54 -1.77 -29.36
C LYS A 208 -3.52 -1.52 -27.85
N ALA A 209 -4.36 -2.24 -27.14
CA ALA A 209 -4.42 -2.14 -25.67
C ALA A 209 -4.41 -3.51 -25.01
N ARG A 210 -4.03 -3.53 -23.75
CA ARG A 210 -4.04 -4.73 -22.89
C ARG A 210 -4.64 -4.38 -21.54
N LEU A 211 -5.64 -5.15 -21.13
CA LEU A 211 -6.26 -5.08 -19.81
C LEU A 211 -5.53 -6.00 -18.83
N ARG A 212 -5.34 -5.52 -17.63
CA ARG A 212 -4.85 -6.27 -16.48
C ARG A 212 -5.83 -6.13 -15.33
N LEU A 213 -6.05 -7.22 -14.60
CA LEU A 213 -6.80 -7.23 -13.35
C LEU A 213 -5.98 -7.96 -12.30
N GLY A 214 -6.03 -7.49 -11.08
CA GLY A 214 -5.29 -8.12 -9.99
C GLY A 214 -6.04 -8.05 -8.68
N PHE A 215 -5.82 -9.05 -7.84
CA PHE A 215 -6.18 -9.00 -6.43
C PHE A 215 -5.07 -9.58 -5.57
N ASN A 216 -5.00 -9.13 -4.33
CA ASN A 216 -4.12 -9.68 -3.31
C ASN A 216 -4.79 -9.54 -1.93
N ILE A 217 -4.92 -10.64 -1.20
CA ILE A 217 -5.23 -10.64 0.23
C ILE A 217 -3.90 -10.92 0.93
N SER A 218 -3.35 -9.92 1.56
CA SER A 218 -2.02 -10.01 2.20
C SER A 218 -2.11 -10.02 3.72
N ASN A 219 -1.07 -10.57 4.35
CA ASN A 219 -0.92 -10.61 5.80
C ASN A 219 -2.04 -11.39 6.53
N ILE A 220 -2.54 -12.48 5.99
CA ILE A 220 -3.46 -13.37 6.70
C ILE A 220 -2.65 -14.12 7.75
N GLY A 221 -2.85 -13.82 9.04
CA GLY A 221 -2.04 -14.46 10.08
C GLY A 221 -2.46 -14.14 11.51
N PRO A 222 -1.89 -14.84 12.48
CA PRO A 222 -2.23 -14.66 13.88
C PRO A 222 -1.95 -13.25 14.40
N ARG A 223 -2.74 -12.86 15.38
CA ARG A 223 -2.53 -11.63 16.16
C ARG A 223 -1.21 -11.69 16.92
N LEU A 224 -0.52 -10.58 17.04
CA LEU A 224 0.74 -10.48 17.76
C LEU A 224 0.60 -9.71 19.08
N LYS A 225 1.56 -9.91 20.00
CA LYS A 225 1.58 -9.35 21.33
C LYS A 225 2.96 -8.81 21.62
N TYR A 226 3.03 -7.60 22.17
CA TYR A 226 4.28 -6.88 22.44
C TYR A 226 4.73 -6.97 23.92
N ASP A 227 3.85 -7.38 24.82
CA ASP A 227 4.12 -7.54 26.25
C ASP A 227 3.36 -8.74 26.82
N GLU A 228 3.76 -9.28 27.97
CA GLU A 228 3.14 -10.47 28.56
C GLU A 228 1.70 -10.23 29.02
N GLY A 229 1.38 -9.03 29.52
CA GLY A 229 0.06 -8.61 30.02
C GLY A 229 -0.85 -7.94 28.98
N GLY A 230 -0.30 -7.52 27.85
CA GLY A 230 -0.99 -6.65 26.88
C GLY A 230 -1.96 -7.30 25.94
N GLN A 231 -2.66 -6.45 25.20
CA GLN A 231 -3.61 -6.89 24.20
C GLN A 231 -2.92 -7.51 22.97
N LYS A 232 -3.59 -8.49 22.39
CA LYS A 232 -3.18 -9.02 21.07
C LYS A 232 -3.67 -8.10 19.97
N ASN A 233 -2.77 -7.67 19.12
CA ASN A 233 -3.05 -6.79 17.97
C ASN A 233 -3.18 -7.60 16.69
N PHE A 234 -4.18 -7.28 15.86
CA PHE A 234 -4.26 -7.83 14.51
C PHE A 234 -3.07 -7.32 13.68
N ILE A 235 -2.50 -8.19 12.85
CA ILE A 235 -1.62 -7.73 11.78
C ILE A 235 -2.47 -7.12 10.65
N PRO A 236 -1.94 -6.22 9.82
CA PRO A 236 -2.73 -5.50 8.82
C PRO A 236 -3.09 -6.40 7.63
N THR A 237 -4.02 -7.34 7.86
CA THR A 237 -4.60 -8.13 6.78
C THR A 237 -5.30 -7.17 5.83
N ASN A 238 -4.92 -7.19 4.53
CA ASN A 238 -5.37 -6.18 3.59
C ASN A 238 -5.81 -6.81 2.26
N LEU A 239 -6.99 -6.43 1.79
CA LEU A 239 -7.49 -6.76 0.46
C LEU A 239 -7.14 -5.62 -0.49
N ARG A 240 -6.46 -5.96 -1.59
CA ARG A 240 -6.23 -5.09 -2.74
C ARG A 240 -6.93 -5.65 -3.96
N ILE A 241 -7.63 -4.78 -4.68
CA ILE A 241 -8.24 -5.11 -5.97
C ILE A 241 -7.93 -3.99 -6.93
N GLY A 242 -7.46 -4.30 -8.12
CA GLY A 242 -7.08 -3.27 -9.07
C GLY A 242 -7.26 -3.68 -10.53
N SER A 243 -7.22 -2.66 -11.36
CA SER A 243 -7.22 -2.78 -12.82
C SER A 243 -6.16 -1.90 -13.44
N GLY A 244 -5.63 -2.33 -14.57
CA GLY A 244 -4.66 -1.56 -15.36
C GLY A 244 -4.96 -1.70 -16.84
N LEU A 245 -4.87 -0.60 -17.58
CA LEU A 245 -5.01 -0.55 -19.03
C LEU A 245 -3.71 -0.02 -19.63
N ASN A 246 -3.02 -0.84 -20.42
CA ASN A 246 -1.87 -0.42 -21.21
C ASN A 246 -2.33 -0.13 -22.63
N VAL A 247 -2.03 1.06 -23.13
CA VAL A 247 -2.30 1.48 -24.49
C VAL A 247 -0.97 1.73 -25.21
N HIS A 248 -0.75 1.03 -26.30
CA HIS A 248 0.39 1.25 -27.19
C HIS A 248 0.01 2.34 -28.18
N LEU A 249 0.55 3.53 -27.98
CA LEU A 249 0.29 4.68 -28.87
C LEU A 249 1.00 4.51 -30.22
N ASP A 250 2.21 3.99 -30.18
CA ASP A 250 3.02 3.57 -31.32
C ASP A 250 4.09 2.57 -30.84
N SER A 251 5.09 2.27 -31.69
CA SER A 251 6.20 1.34 -31.34
C SER A 251 7.07 1.81 -30.18
N ASN A 252 7.13 3.12 -29.93
CA ASN A 252 8.03 3.73 -28.94
C ASN A 252 7.30 4.28 -27.73
N ASN A 253 5.98 4.46 -27.83
CA ASN A 253 5.19 5.19 -26.84
C ASN A 253 4.10 4.30 -26.25
N LYS A 254 4.15 4.09 -24.94
CA LYS A 254 3.13 3.35 -24.20
C LYS A 254 2.61 4.20 -23.04
N ILE A 255 1.31 4.18 -22.81
CA ILE A 255 0.70 4.80 -21.63
C ILE A 255 -0.11 3.76 -20.86
N SER A 256 -0.01 3.75 -19.54
CA SER A 256 -0.83 2.93 -18.69
C SER A 256 -1.61 3.74 -17.68
N PHE A 257 -2.85 3.31 -17.47
CA PHE A 257 -3.75 3.83 -16.44
C PHE A 257 -4.03 2.72 -15.45
N ASN A 258 -3.95 3.02 -14.17
CA ASN A 258 -4.15 2.05 -13.11
C ASN A 258 -5.13 2.62 -12.08
N LEU A 259 -5.98 1.75 -11.54
CA LEU A 259 -6.91 2.02 -10.45
C LEU A 259 -6.83 0.88 -9.45
N GLU A 260 -6.67 1.21 -8.18
CA GLU A 260 -6.59 0.23 -7.10
C GLU A 260 -7.44 0.66 -5.92
N PHE A 261 -8.14 -0.30 -5.31
CA PHE A 261 -8.89 -0.16 -4.08
C PHE A 261 -8.28 -1.07 -3.02
N ASN A 262 -8.20 -0.56 -1.80
CA ASN A 262 -7.67 -1.29 -0.66
C ASN A 262 -8.65 -1.21 0.51
N LYS A 263 -8.84 -2.31 1.23
CA LYS A 263 -9.57 -2.37 2.48
C LYS A 263 -8.79 -3.22 3.48
N LEU A 264 -8.60 -2.68 4.69
CA LEU A 264 -8.12 -3.49 5.82
C LEU A 264 -9.20 -4.48 6.22
N LEU A 265 -8.84 -5.75 6.26
CA LEU A 265 -9.69 -6.84 6.72
C LEU A 265 -9.44 -7.10 8.21
N VAL A 266 -9.51 -6.02 8.98
CA VAL A 266 -9.30 -5.99 10.43
C VAL A 266 -10.52 -5.32 11.05
N PRO A 267 -11.13 -5.92 12.08
CA PRO A 267 -12.32 -5.37 12.71
C PRO A 267 -12.08 -3.98 13.31
N SER A 268 -13.10 -3.15 13.25
CA SER A 268 -13.13 -1.83 13.89
C SER A 268 -12.98 -1.97 15.41
N PRO A 269 -12.25 -1.07 16.09
CA PRO A 269 -12.09 -1.10 17.52
C PRO A 269 -13.40 -0.76 18.23
N ILE A 270 -13.67 -1.47 19.33
CA ILE A 270 -14.87 -1.29 20.17
C ILE A 270 -14.58 -0.21 21.21
N ALA A 271 -15.47 0.78 21.33
CA ALA A 271 -15.37 1.80 22.36
C ALA A 271 -15.70 1.22 23.75
N VAL A 272 -14.85 1.52 24.72
CA VAL A 272 -15.04 1.21 26.13
C VAL A 272 -15.52 2.48 26.84
N PHE A 273 -16.68 2.42 27.46
CA PHE A 273 -17.30 3.57 28.10
C PHE A 273 -17.08 3.53 29.61
N ASP A 274 -16.97 4.71 30.23
CA ASP A 274 -17.06 4.88 31.67
C ASP A 274 -18.50 4.59 32.13
N GLU A 275 -18.66 3.69 33.09
CA GLU A 275 -19.98 3.27 33.56
C GLU A 275 -20.76 4.40 34.24
N ASN A 276 -20.09 5.44 34.76
CA ASN A 276 -20.73 6.51 35.51
C ASN A 276 -20.99 7.74 34.67
N THR A 277 -20.10 8.07 33.73
CA THR A 277 -20.18 9.30 32.90
C THR A 277 -20.70 9.03 31.50
N GLY A 278 -20.62 7.79 31.00
CA GLY A 278 -20.93 7.43 29.62
C GLY A 278 -19.91 7.96 28.60
N GLU A 279 -18.78 8.48 29.06
CA GLU A 279 -17.70 8.94 28.18
C GLU A 279 -16.85 7.77 27.68
N ILE A 280 -16.25 7.93 26.49
CA ILE A 280 -15.35 6.91 25.94
C ILE A 280 -14.01 7.00 26.68
N LEU A 281 -13.65 5.94 27.39
CA LEU A 281 -12.38 5.81 28.10
C LEU A 281 -11.25 5.37 27.15
N SER A 282 -11.52 4.41 26.27
CA SER A 282 -10.53 3.82 25.38
C SER A 282 -11.21 3.09 24.21
N TYR A 283 -10.38 2.66 23.26
CA TYR A 283 -10.79 1.75 22.21
C TYR A 283 -10.01 0.44 22.35
N GLN A 284 -10.70 -0.69 22.26
CA GLN A 284 -10.11 -2.02 22.34
C GLN A 284 -10.40 -2.82 21.09
N GLN A 285 -9.45 -3.62 20.66
CA GLN A 285 -9.68 -4.56 19.57
C GLN A 285 -10.54 -5.72 20.07
N PRO A 286 -11.52 -6.20 19.27
CA PRO A 286 -12.34 -7.35 19.66
C PRO A 286 -11.49 -8.59 19.86
N ASP A 287 -11.81 -9.39 20.88
CA ASP A 287 -11.05 -10.62 21.19
C ASP A 287 -11.58 -11.81 20.39
N ILE A 288 -11.42 -11.75 19.10
CA ILE A 288 -11.82 -12.79 18.15
C ILE A 288 -10.61 -13.33 17.39
N SER A 289 -10.78 -14.45 16.69
CA SER A 289 -9.72 -15.01 15.85
C SER A 289 -9.44 -14.11 14.64
N PHE A 290 -8.23 -14.15 14.10
CA PHE A 290 -7.89 -13.41 12.88
C PHE A 290 -8.72 -13.86 11.66
N LEU A 291 -9.10 -15.15 11.60
CA LEU A 291 -9.96 -15.64 10.53
C LEU A 291 -11.41 -15.14 10.65
N SER A 292 -11.93 -15.01 11.87
CA SER A 292 -13.25 -14.43 12.12
C SER A 292 -13.27 -12.92 11.85
N GLY A 293 -12.15 -12.23 12.12
CA GLY A 293 -12.03 -10.80 11.86
C GLY A 293 -12.17 -10.41 10.39
N ILE A 294 -11.75 -11.29 9.46
CA ILE A 294 -11.85 -11.02 8.02
C ILE A 294 -13.30 -10.77 7.56
N PRO A 295 -14.26 -11.69 7.74
CA PRO A 295 -15.64 -11.40 7.34
C PRO A 295 -16.31 -10.32 8.19
N GLU A 296 -15.98 -10.19 9.47
CA GLU A 296 -16.54 -9.16 10.35
C GLU A 296 -16.19 -7.76 9.89
N SER A 297 -14.97 -7.54 9.39
CA SER A 297 -14.50 -6.24 8.90
C SER A 297 -15.31 -5.63 7.74
N PHE A 298 -16.29 -6.33 7.20
CA PHE A 298 -17.19 -5.82 6.16
C PHE A 298 -18.52 -5.29 6.69
N ASN A 299 -18.81 -5.44 7.98
CA ASN A 299 -20.09 -5.07 8.56
C ASN A 299 -19.99 -4.72 10.07
N ASP A 300 -18.89 -4.17 10.50
CA ASP A 300 -18.63 -3.84 11.90
C ASP A 300 -18.52 -2.33 12.17
N ALA A 301 -18.59 -1.51 11.13
CA ALA A 301 -18.62 -0.07 11.27
C ALA A 301 -19.93 0.40 11.92
N PRO A 302 -19.86 1.15 13.04
CA PRO A 302 -21.07 1.57 13.79
C PRO A 302 -22.09 2.40 13.00
N ASP A 303 -21.62 3.22 12.06
CA ASP A 303 -22.49 4.02 11.18
C ASP A 303 -22.91 3.24 9.91
N GLY A 304 -22.70 1.92 9.91
CA GLY A 304 -23.11 0.99 8.86
C GLY A 304 -22.37 1.21 7.55
N LEU A 305 -23.01 0.89 6.42
CA LEU A 305 -22.40 0.90 5.08
C LEU A 305 -21.72 2.24 4.72
N SER A 306 -22.23 3.37 5.22
CA SER A 306 -21.64 4.68 4.95
C SER A 306 -20.24 4.81 5.55
N GLU A 307 -20.01 4.25 6.72
CA GLU A 307 -18.71 4.24 7.38
C GLU A 307 -17.80 3.16 6.76
N GLU A 308 -18.33 1.98 6.45
CA GLU A 308 -17.61 0.92 5.75
C GLU A 308 -16.96 1.40 4.46
N LEU A 309 -17.70 2.18 3.66
CA LEU A 309 -17.17 2.76 2.42
C LEU A 309 -16.04 3.78 2.66
N LYS A 310 -15.98 4.41 3.84
CA LYS A 310 -14.88 5.33 4.20
C LYS A 310 -13.60 4.60 4.58
N GLU A 311 -13.67 3.32 4.89
CA GLU A 311 -12.50 2.47 5.16
C GLU A 311 -11.77 2.03 3.89
N ILE A 312 -12.43 2.17 2.73
CA ILE A 312 -11.82 1.87 1.45
C ILE A 312 -10.91 3.02 1.03
N THR A 313 -9.62 2.74 0.92
CA THR A 313 -8.68 3.65 0.27
C THR A 313 -8.60 3.34 -1.21
N TRP A 314 -8.29 4.35 -2.04
CA TRP A 314 -8.13 4.15 -3.45
C TRP A 314 -7.02 5.01 -4.03
N GLY A 315 -6.44 4.53 -5.11
CA GLY A 315 -5.41 5.22 -5.86
C GLY A 315 -5.70 5.22 -7.36
N LEU A 316 -5.35 6.32 -8.01
CA LEU A 316 -5.28 6.47 -9.45
C LEU A 316 -3.84 6.72 -9.85
N GLY A 317 -3.36 6.06 -10.91
CA GLY A 317 -2.00 6.24 -11.40
C GLY A 317 -1.90 6.14 -12.91
N THR A 318 -0.95 6.87 -13.46
CA THR A 318 -0.58 6.80 -14.86
C THR A 318 0.93 6.67 -15.00
N GLU A 319 1.35 5.91 -16.00
CA GLU A 319 2.75 5.75 -16.37
C GLU A 319 2.86 5.91 -17.88
N TYR A 320 3.67 6.86 -18.32
CA TYR A 320 4.04 7.03 -19.73
C TYR A 320 5.46 6.51 -19.92
N ASN A 321 5.64 5.56 -20.84
CA ASN A 321 6.91 4.97 -21.20
C ASN A 321 7.32 5.37 -22.60
N PHE A 322 8.55 5.86 -22.73
CA PHE A 322 9.17 6.20 -23.98
C PHE A 322 10.35 5.26 -24.26
N GLN A 323 10.24 4.48 -25.35
CA GLN A 323 11.25 3.52 -25.83
C GLN A 323 11.71 2.49 -24.75
N ASP A 324 10.83 2.17 -23.81
CA ASP A 324 11.12 1.34 -22.63
C ASP A 324 12.36 1.79 -21.82
N SER A 325 12.90 2.99 -22.14
CA SER A 325 14.10 3.55 -21.52
C SER A 325 13.81 4.67 -20.54
N PHE A 326 12.71 5.41 -20.76
CA PHE A 326 12.33 6.52 -19.89
C PHE A 326 10.85 6.42 -19.51
N ALA A 327 10.56 6.61 -18.24
CA ALA A 327 9.20 6.59 -17.71
C ALA A 327 8.89 7.88 -16.94
N LEU A 328 7.70 8.44 -17.16
CA LEU A 328 7.11 9.48 -16.32
C LEU A 328 5.86 8.93 -15.66
N ARG A 329 5.69 9.26 -14.37
CA ARG A 329 4.60 8.75 -13.56
C ARG A 329 3.90 9.88 -12.82
N GLY A 330 2.59 9.73 -12.67
CA GLY A 330 1.79 10.58 -11.83
C GLY A 330 0.70 9.77 -11.17
N GLY A 331 0.35 10.14 -9.95
CA GLY A 331 -0.69 9.42 -9.22
C GLY A 331 -1.37 10.27 -8.16
N TYR A 332 -2.48 9.76 -7.68
CA TYR A 332 -3.23 10.33 -6.58
C TYR A 332 -3.71 9.20 -5.65
N PHE A 333 -3.48 9.38 -4.36
CA PHE A 333 -3.95 8.49 -3.31
C PHE A 333 -4.98 9.20 -2.45
N ASN A 334 -6.05 8.48 -2.10
CA ASN A 334 -7.13 8.99 -1.26
C ASN A 334 -7.51 8.02 -0.14
N GLU A 335 -7.53 8.55 1.05
CA GLU A 335 -8.11 7.95 2.24
C GLU A 335 -9.13 8.92 2.86
N SER A 336 -10.19 8.38 3.45
CA SER A 336 -11.22 9.21 4.08
C SER A 336 -10.63 10.11 5.18
N LEU A 337 -11.17 11.34 5.29
CA LEU A 337 -10.80 12.27 6.35
C LEU A 337 -11.09 11.73 7.76
N GLU A 338 -12.04 10.81 7.88
CA GLU A 338 -12.48 10.23 9.14
C GLU A 338 -11.71 8.94 9.52
N LYS A 339 -10.90 8.39 8.59
CA LYS A 339 -10.22 7.09 8.77
C LYS A 339 -8.68 7.15 8.72
N GLY A 340 -8.07 8.30 8.51
CA GLY A 340 -6.60 8.46 8.46
C GLY A 340 -6.16 9.69 7.67
N SER A 341 -7.06 10.23 6.84
CA SER A 341 -6.89 11.54 6.19
C SER A 341 -5.68 11.67 5.25
N ARG A 342 -5.14 10.56 4.75
CA ARG A 342 -4.01 10.57 3.82
C ARG A 342 -4.48 10.87 2.40
N ARG A 343 -4.19 12.05 1.92
CA ARG A 343 -4.50 12.49 0.55
C ARG A 343 -3.29 13.16 -0.03
N TYR A 344 -2.81 12.69 -1.18
CA TYR A 344 -1.62 13.24 -1.80
C TYR A 344 -1.53 12.93 -3.28
N PHE A 345 -0.84 13.82 -4.00
CA PHE A 345 -0.35 13.56 -5.33
C PHE A 345 1.06 12.99 -5.28
N THR A 346 1.39 12.18 -6.26
CA THR A 346 2.73 11.63 -6.44
C THR A 346 3.23 11.90 -7.84
N LEU A 347 4.51 12.11 -7.96
CA LEU A 347 5.23 12.16 -9.23
C LEU A 347 6.38 11.16 -9.18
N GLY A 348 6.71 10.60 -10.33
CA GLY A 348 7.82 9.68 -10.46
C GLY A 348 8.47 9.77 -11.82
N ALA A 349 9.74 9.39 -11.86
CA ALA A 349 10.50 9.20 -13.08
C ALA A 349 11.29 7.90 -13.00
N GLY A 350 11.43 7.23 -14.13
CA GLY A 350 12.23 6.02 -14.28
C GLY A 350 13.16 6.16 -15.46
N PHE A 351 14.35 5.58 -15.33
CA PHE A 351 15.31 5.47 -16.39
C PHE A 351 15.84 4.05 -16.46
N SER A 352 15.69 3.41 -17.60
CA SER A 352 16.10 2.01 -17.84
C SER A 352 17.24 1.94 -18.84
N LEU A 353 18.28 1.23 -18.43
CA LEU A 353 19.39 0.84 -19.27
C LEU A 353 19.35 -0.67 -19.39
N ASN A 354 19.53 -1.23 -20.57
CA ASN A 354 19.49 -2.65 -20.91
C ASN A 354 19.19 -3.67 -19.77
N PHE A 355 19.99 -3.67 -18.72
CA PHE A 355 19.90 -4.61 -17.60
C PHE A 355 19.55 -3.97 -16.24
N ALA A 356 19.46 -2.65 -16.16
CA ALA A 356 19.22 -1.95 -14.90
C ALA A 356 18.25 -0.79 -15.09
N SER A 357 17.37 -0.58 -14.11
CA SER A 357 16.45 0.56 -14.06
C SER A 357 16.58 1.28 -12.73
N ILE A 358 16.52 2.61 -12.78
CA ILE A 358 16.50 3.48 -11.60
C ILE A 358 15.19 4.24 -11.61
N ASP A 359 14.47 4.17 -10.50
CA ASP A 359 13.23 4.88 -10.29
C ASP A 359 13.36 5.83 -9.11
N ILE A 360 12.76 7.02 -9.27
CA ILE A 360 12.61 8.00 -8.21
C ILE A 360 11.16 8.44 -8.12
N SER A 361 10.71 8.77 -6.92
CA SER A 361 9.38 9.33 -6.73
C SER A 361 9.33 10.34 -5.59
N TYR A 362 8.37 11.24 -5.68
CA TYR A 362 8.15 12.28 -4.70
C TYR A 362 6.65 12.44 -4.40
N LEU A 363 6.33 12.70 -3.11
CA LEU A 363 4.97 12.80 -2.60
C LEU A 363 4.67 14.24 -2.16
N PHE A 364 3.51 14.76 -2.62
CA PHE A 364 2.98 16.08 -2.27
C PHE A 364 1.67 15.90 -1.48
N SER A 365 1.69 16.14 -0.18
CA SER A 365 0.48 16.05 0.64
C SER A 365 -0.51 17.16 0.28
N THR A 366 -1.79 16.78 0.18
CA THR A 366 -2.92 17.71 0.01
C THR A 366 -3.82 17.75 1.24
N SER A 367 -3.52 16.91 2.24
CA SER A 367 -4.24 16.86 3.51
C SER A 367 -3.74 17.92 4.49
N LYS A 368 -4.62 18.37 5.38
CA LYS A 368 -4.23 19.19 6.55
C LYS A 368 -3.46 18.37 7.59
N VAL A 369 -3.66 17.07 7.63
CA VAL A 369 -2.91 16.15 8.48
C VAL A 369 -1.59 15.83 7.79
N ARG A 370 -0.49 16.01 8.51
CA ARG A 370 0.85 15.73 7.96
C ARG A 370 1.02 14.24 7.71
N ASN A 371 1.41 13.90 6.48
CA ASN A 371 1.79 12.54 6.14
C ASN A 371 3.26 12.31 6.55
N PRO A 372 3.59 11.23 7.25
CA PRO A 372 4.98 10.88 7.59
C PRO A 372 5.91 10.75 6.38
N LEU A 373 5.35 10.48 5.20
CA LEU A 373 6.07 10.37 3.93
C LEU A 373 6.06 11.67 3.12
N GLU A 374 5.50 12.76 3.66
CA GLU A 374 5.43 14.05 2.97
C GLU A 374 6.82 14.60 2.67
N ASN A 375 7.01 15.07 1.45
CA ASN A 375 8.29 15.58 0.94
C ASN A 375 9.44 14.56 0.99
N THR A 376 9.11 13.28 0.92
CA THR A 376 10.07 12.20 0.88
C THR A 376 10.42 11.85 -0.57
N LEU A 377 11.70 11.81 -0.87
CA LEU A 377 12.22 11.26 -2.11
C LEU A 377 12.52 9.78 -1.92
N ARG A 378 11.92 8.93 -2.74
CA ARG A 378 12.12 7.48 -2.70
C ARG A 378 12.96 7.03 -3.88
N PHE A 379 13.77 6.00 -3.66
CA PHE A 379 14.67 5.46 -4.66
C PHE A 379 14.50 3.95 -4.80
N SER A 380 14.54 3.47 -6.03
CA SER A 380 14.58 2.05 -6.32
C SER A 380 15.53 1.79 -7.48
N ILE A 381 16.24 0.67 -7.39
CA ILE A 381 17.07 0.16 -8.46
C ILE A 381 16.65 -1.28 -8.71
N THR A 382 16.43 -1.62 -9.98
CA THR A 382 16.13 -2.98 -10.41
C THR A 382 17.15 -3.46 -11.42
N PHE A 383 17.43 -4.76 -11.41
CA PHE A 383 18.33 -5.44 -12.34
C PHE A 383 17.59 -6.63 -12.94
N ASP A 384 17.57 -6.70 -14.26
CA ASP A 384 17.11 -7.85 -15.02
C ASP A 384 18.33 -8.71 -15.35
N LEU A 385 18.39 -9.94 -14.80
CA LEU A 385 19.62 -10.75 -14.82
C LEU A 385 19.76 -11.66 -16.02
N GLU A 386 18.68 -11.95 -16.73
CA GLU A 386 18.70 -12.68 -18.01
C GLU A 386 17.51 -12.18 -18.85
N GLY A 387 17.79 -11.34 -19.84
CA GLY A 387 16.83 -11.05 -20.91
C GLY A 387 16.60 -12.31 -21.74
N SER A 388 15.38 -12.55 -22.20
CA SER A 388 15.15 -13.61 -23.18
C SER A 388 15.90 -13.27 -24.46
N GLU A 389 16.91 -14.04 -24.81
CA GLU A 389 17.61 -13.92 -26.10
C GLU A 389 16.68 -14.20 -27.30
N ASP A 390 15.45 -14.68 -27.04
CA ASP A 390 14.49 -15.12 -28.06
C ASP A 390 13.49 -14.03 -28.51
N ALA A 391 13.56 -12.81 -27.99
CA ALA A 391 12.61 -11.73 -28.38
C ALA A 391 12.99 -11.01 -29.69
N GLN A 392 14.08 -11.42 -30.37
CA GLN A 392 14.57 -10.77 -31.61
C GLN A 392 14.32 -11.58 -32.90
N MET A 393 13.58 -12.69 -32.87
CA MET A 393 13.40 -13.52 -34.08
C MET A 393 11.95 -13.71 -34.53
N ASP A 394 11.01 -12.84 -34.18
CA ASP A 394 9.69 -12.84 -34.82
C ASP A 394 9.30 -11.41 -35.20
N ASP A 395 9.86 -10.94 -36.31
CA ASP A 395 9.35 -9.84 -37.16
C ASP A 395 8.35 -10.38 -38.20
#